data_e302debdaebe4650a74b5de9145b7cbd
#
_entry.id   e302debdaebe4650a74b5de9145b7cbd
#
_cell.length_a   1.000
_cell.length_b   1.000
_cell.length_c   1.000
_cell.angle_alpha   90.00
_cell.angle_beta   90.00
_cell.angle_gamma   90.00
#
_symmetry.space_group_name_H-M   'P 1'
#
loop_
_entity.id
_entity.type
_entity.pdbx_description
1 polymer ?
#
loop_
_entity_poly.entity_id
_entity_poly.type
_entity_poly.pdbx_seq_one_letter_code
_entity_poly.pdbx_strand_id
1 'polypeptide(L)'
;RLIEYGEEHPIEILLVDESSRALVGDVKAEQVMVLCDGELVDGPDIFPAIYKYQSGDCIMREVLASYCSRPVEPALALLGSRALVVGIYSPVNRCFKSSLALTIGQVMAKKESVLYLNLEEYSGFTRLINSEYKADLSDVLYLYRQGGYNWMKLKSMISNWGNMDFIPPVRYAEDLSQVAPEDMAQLIDRIARESGYDRLVVDVGQMGRGALPVLSMCNVVYMPVREDYISAAKIEEFEEYLEEADDAGVRDRIQKLRLPRHTGIAKQEGY
;
A
#
# COMPACT_ATOMS: atom_id res chain seq x y z
N ARG A 1 -7.65 -28.86 26.11
CA ARG A 1 -6.87 -27.59 26.26
C ARG A 1 -7.38 -26.47 25.37
N LEU A 2 -7.59 -26.68 24.05
CA LEU A 2 -8.09 -25.61 23.17
C LEU A 2 -9.55 -25.27 23.49
N ILE A 3 -10.38 -26.25 23.79
CA ILE A 3 -11.78 -26.08 24.23
C ILE A 3 -11.85 -25.31 25.54
N GLU A 4 -11.09 -25.71 26.53
CA GLU A 4 -10.98 -25.05 27.84
C GLU A 4 -10.49 -23.58 27.66
N TYR A 5 -9.51 -23.36 26.78
CA TYR A 5 -9.03 -22.01 26.47
C TYR A 5 -10.11 -21.13 25.84
N GLY A 6 -10.89 -21.67 24.89
CA GLY A 6 -11.98 -20.94 24.23
C GLY A 6 -13.19 -20.68 25.13
N GLU A 7 -13.30 -21.38 26.28
CA GLU A 7 -14.31 -21.07 27.30
C GLU A 7 -13.93 -19.88 28.18
N GLU A 8 -12.61 -19.67 28.38
CA GLU A 8 -12.08 -18.60 29.23
C GLU A 8 -11.68 -17.35 28.42
N HIS A 9 -11.37 -17.51 27.13
CA HIS A 9 -10.83 -16.45 26.29
C HIS A 9 -11.58 -16.39 24.94
N PRO A 10 -12.00 -15.22 24.46
CA PRO A 10 -12.61 -15.08 23.13
C PRO A 10 -11.57 -15.39 22.04
N ILE A 11 -11.92 -16.33 21.15
CA ILE A 11 -11.11 -16.65 19.97
C ILE A 11 -11.74 -15.97 18.77
N GLU A 12 -11.10 -14.98 18.19
CA GLU A 12 -11.62 -14.27 17.02
C GLU A 12 -11.42 -15.08 15.74
N ILE A 13 -10.22 -15.66 15.55
CA ILE A 13 -9.87 -16.47 14.38
C ILE A 13 -9.26 -17.78 14.83
N LEU A 14 -9.80 -18.89 14.34
CA LEU A 14 -9.27 -20.22 14.53
C LEU A 14 -8.83 -20.80 13.19
N LEU A 15 -7.53 -21.05 13.03
CA LEU A 15 -6.99 -21.79 11.90
C LEU A 15 -6.84 -23.25 12.25
N VAL A 16 -7.44 -24.13 11.44
CA VAL A 16 -7.47 -25.58 11.69
C VAL A 16 -6.96 -26.32 10.47
N ASP A 17 -6.12 -27.31 10.67
CA ASP A 17 -5.77 -28.25 9.61
C ASP A 17 -6.98 -29.08 9.21
N GLU A 18 -7.09 -29.43 7.92
CA GLU A 18 -8.21 -30.20 7.38
C GLU A 18 -8.45 -31.51 8.13
N SER A 19 -7.41 -32.17 8.58
CA SER A 19 -7.50 -33.40 9.38
C SER A 19 -8.16 -33.22 10.76
N SER A 20 -8.16 -32.01 11.28
CA SER A 20 -8.76 -31.65 12.58
C SER A 20 -10.12 -30.97 12.47
N ARG A 21 -10.68 -30.85 11.25
CA ARG A 21 -11.97 -30.19 10.97
C ARG A 21 -13.12 -30.71 11.83
N ALA A 22 -13.16 -32.01 12.05
CA ALA A 22 -14.21 -32.65 12.85
C ALA A 22 -14.24 -32.21 14.32
N LEU A 23 -13.13 -31.66 14.85
CA LEU A 23 -12.99 -31.22 16.24
C LEU A 23 -13.41 -29.76 16.45
N VAL A 24 -13.73 -29.04 15.39
CA VAL A 24 -14.02 -27.60 15.44
C VAL A 24 -15.36 -27.29 16.10
N GLY A 25 -16.34 -28.20 15.99
CA GLY A 25 -17.69 -27.98 16.51
C GLY A 25 -17.75 -27.73 18.03
N ASP A 26 -16.72 -28.15 18.76
CA ASP A 26 -16.64 -28.01 20.22
C ASP A 26 -15.88 -26.73 20.65
N VAL A 27 -15.29 -25.97 19.72
CA VAL A 27 -14.49 -24.76 20.02
C VAL A 27 -15.29 -23.51 19.70
N LYS A 28 -15.45 -22.63 20.68
CA LYS A 28 -16.09 -21.33 20.46
C LYS A 28 -15.09 -20.37 19.81
N ALA A 29 -15.24 -20.13 18.51
CA ALA A 29 -14.47 -19.13 17.77
C ALA A 29 -15.43 -18.31 16.89
N GLU A 30 -15.14 -17.03 16.70
CA GLU A 30 -15.95 -16.15 15.86
C GLU A 30 -15.84 -16.51 14.39
N GLN A 31 -14.65 -16.90 13.95
CA GLN A 31 -14.40 -17.37 12.60
C GLN A 31 -13.43 -18.57 12.61
N VAL A 32 -13.81 -19.59 11.87
CA VAL A 32 -12.98 -20.77 11.62
C VAL A 32 -12.56 -20.78 10.17
N MET A 33 -11.28 -21.05 9.92
CA MET A 33 -10.71 -21.21 8.58
C MET A 33 -9.92 -22.51 8.53
N VAL A 34 -10.02 -23.23 7.42
CA VAL A 34 -9.39 -24.54 7.25
C VAL A 34 -8.15 -24.43 6.36
N LEU A 35 -7.03 -24.90 6.85
CA LEU A 35 -5.81 -25.07 6.05
C LEU A 35 -5.90 -26.39 5.29
N CYS A 36 -5.95 -26.35 3.96
CA CYS A 36 -6.13 -27.49 3.07
C CYS A 36 -4.91 -27.78 2.20
N ASP A 37 -4.80 -29.05 1.74
CA ASP A 37 -3.70 -29.56 0.91
C ASP A 37 -3.97 -29.42 -0.59
N GLY A 38 -5.20 -29.15 -1.02
CA GLY A 38 -5.60 -29.14 -2.42
C GLY A 38 -7.05 -28.73 -2.64
N GLU A 39 -7.74 -29.35 -3.60
CA GLU A 39 -9.09 -28.98 -3.99
C GLU A 39 -10.09 -29.08 -2.83
N LEU A 40 -10.95 -28.07 -2.73
CA LEU A 40 -12.05 -27.99 -1.79
C LEU A 40 -12.97 -29.21 -1.96
N VAL A 41 -13.09 -30.02 -0.94
CA VAL A 41 -14.15 -31.02 -0.87
C VAL A 41 -15.43 -30.32 -0.40
N ASP A 42 -16.42 -30.23 -1.28
CA ASP A 42 -17.74 -29.72 -0.95
C ASP A 42 -18.34 -30.51 0.23
N GLY A 43 -18.56 -29.81 1.33
CA GLY A 43 -19.22 -30.36 2.52
C GLY A 43 -20.28 -29.37 3.04
N PRO A 44 -21.25 -29.85 3.87
CA PRO A 44 -22.37 -29.02 4.34
C PRO A 44 -21.94 -27.80 5.20
N ASP A 45 -20.74 -27.82 5.79
CA ASP A 45 -20.18 -26.71 6.55
C ASP A 45 -19.07 -26.02 5.72
N ILE A 46 -19.43 -24.90 5.09
CA ILE A 46 -18.53 -24.13 4.23
C ILE A 46 -17.69 -23.22 5.12
N PHE A 47 -16.57 -23.73 5.64
CA PHE A 47 -15.54 -22.87 6.20
C PHE A 47 -14.63 -22.34 5.09
N PRO A 48 -14.18 -21.07 5.15
CA PRO A 48 -13.16 -20.55 4.24
C PRO A 48 -11.93 -21.46 4.26
N ALA A 49 -11.49 -21.91 3.10
CA ALA A 49 -10.33 -22.78 2.95
C ALA A 49 -9.12 -21.99 2.43
N ILE A 50 -7.97 -22.27 3.00
CA ILE A 50 -6.70 -21.61 2.69
C ILE A 50 -5.70 -22.71 2.34
N TYR A 51 -5.02 -22.56 1.19
CA TYR A 51 -3.99 -23.52 0.79
C TYR A 51 -2.77 -23.43 1.72
N LYS A 52 -2.38 -24.54 2.34
CA LYS A 52 -1.35 -24.54 3.39
C LYS A 52 0.09 -24.51 2.88
N TYR A 53 0.35 -24.97 1.64
CA TYR A 53 1.70 -25.04 1.07
C TYR A 53 2.04 -23.76 0.30
N GLN A 54 1.94 -22.60 0.98
CA GLN A 54 2.34 -21.30 0.48
C GLN A 54 3.12 -20.55 1.56
N SER A 55 3.67 -19.39 1.24
CA SER A 55 4.42 -18.60 2.24
C SER A 55 3.50 -18.15 3.38
N GLY A 56 4.05 -18.00 4.58
CA GLY A 56 3.31 -17.52 5.75
C GLY A 56 2.61 -16.19 5.48
N ASP A 57 3.23 -15.30 4.73
CA ASP A 57 2.65 -14.00 4.34
C ASP A 57 1.42 -14.17 3.44
N CYS A 58 1.44 -15.15 2.52
CA CYS A 58 0.28 -15.46 1.69
C CYS A 58 -0.86 -16.04 2.52
N ILE A 59 -0.56 -16.96 3.46
CA ILE A 59 -1.56 -17.50 4.40
C ILE A 59 -2.19 -16.36 5.20
N MET A 60 -1.39 -15.49 5.82
CA MET A 60 -1.89 -14.37 6.62
C MET A 60 -2.74 -13.41 5.79
N ARG A 61 -2.37 -13.17 4.55
CA ARG A 61 -3.13 -12.31 3.62
C ARG A 61 -4.50 -12.92 3.33
N GLU A 62 -4.59 -14.22 3.04
CA GLU A 62 -5.85 -14.91 2.80
C GLU A 62 -6.73 -14.98 4.06
N VAL A 63 -6.13 -15.20 5.23
CA VAL A 63 -6.81 -15.13 6.53
C VAL A 63 -7.44 -13.76 6.73
N LEU A 64 -6.66 -12.68 6.56
CA LEU A 64 -7.13 -11.31 6.73
C LEU A 64 -8.23 -10.95 5.71
N ALA A 65 -8.08 -11.34 4.45
CA ALA A 65 -9.07 -11.12 3.41
C ALA A 65 -10.40 -11.79 3.75
N SER A 66 -10.36 -13.04 4.23
CA SER A 66 -11.54 -13.79 4.66
C SER A 66 -12.20 -13.16 5.90
N TYR A 67 -11.39 -12.78 6.89
CA TYR A 67 -11.88 -12.15 8.13
C TYR A 67 -12.57 -10.81 7.84
N CYS A 68 -11.99 -9.97 6.98
CA CYS A 68 -12.50 -8.65 6.62
C CYS A 68 -13.71 -8.67 5.67
N SER A 69 -14.08 -9.83 5.12
CA SER A 69 -15.28 -9.95 4.27
C SER A 69 -16.59 -9.87 5.05
N ARG A 70 -16.55 -9.88 6.37
CA ARG A 70 -17.71 -9.65 7.23
C ARG A 70 -17.92 -8.14 7.46
N PRO A 71 -19.17 -7.66 7.63
CA PRO A 71 -19.42 -6.31 8.12
C PRO A 71 -18.91 -6.22 9.58
N VAL A 72 -17.74 -5.61 9.75
CA VAL A 72 -17.11 -5.42 11.06
C VAL A 72 -17.41 -4.00 11.52
N GLU A 73 -17.82 -3.85 12.80
CA GLU A 73 -17.78 -2.54 13.47
C GLU A 73 -16.36 -1.97 13.40
N PRO A 74 -16.20 -0.62 13.35
CA PRO A 74 -14.90 -0.02 13.15
C PRO A 74 -13.94 -0.49 14.27
N ALA A 75 -12.98 -1.34 13.88
CA ALA A 75 -11.92 -1.77 14.77
C ALA A 75 -11.21 -0.55 15.32
N LEU A 76 -10.93 -0.56 16.63
CA LEU A 76 -10.13 0.46 17.31
C LEU A 76 -8.90 0.79 16.45
N ALA A 77 -8.79 2.07 16.08
CA ALA A 77 -7.59 2.59 15.42
C ALA A 77 -6.38 2.14 16.24
N LEU A 78 -5.48 1.39 15.62
CA LEU A 78 -4.21 1.04 16.25
C LEU A 78 -3.58 2.35 16.71
N LEU A 79 -3.37 2.50 18.01
CA LEU A 79 -2.76 3.67 18.66
C LEU A 79 -1.26 3.75 18.30
N GLY A 80 -0.96 3.84 16.99
CA GLY A 80 0.36 4.08 16.45
C GLY A 80 0.56 5.56 16.13
N SER A 81 1.80 6.02 16.10
CA SER A 81 2.12 7.33 15.56
C SER A 81 1.76 7.35 14.06
N ARG A 82 1.22 8.47 13.58
CA ARG A 82 0.96 8.66 12.15
C ARG A 82 2.26 8.47 11.35
N ALA A 83 2.22 7.67 10.29
CA ALA A 83 3.35 7.50 9.39
C ALA A 83 3.81 8.85 8.80
N LEU A 84 5.13 9.04 8.69
CA LEU A 84 5.67 10.19 7.98
C LEU A 84 5.57 9.96 6.47
N VAL A 85 4.86 10.85 5.78
CA VAL A 85 4.62 10.76 4.34
C VAL A 85 5.75 11.44 3.58
N VAL A 86 6.45 10.67 2.75
CA VAL A 86 7.55 11.12 1.89
C VAL A 86 7.06 11.11 0.45
N GLY A 87 6.83 12.30 -0.12
CA GLY A 87 6.44 12.44 -1.51
C GLY A 87 7.64 12.51 -2.44
N ILE A 88 7.56 11.88 -3.60
CA ILE A 88 8.50 12.08 -4.69
C ILE A 88 7.73 12.65 -5.87
N TYR A 89 8.04 13.88 -6.22
CA TYR A 89 7.36 14.61 -7.30
C TYR A 89 8.34 15.49 -8.08
N SER A 90 8.08 15.68 -9.35
CA SER A 90 8.74 16.70 -10.17
C SER A 90 7.84 17.07 -11.35
N PRO A 91 7.72 18.34 -11.73
CA PRO A 91 7.07 18.75 -12.96
C PRO A 91 7.86 18.34 -14.21
N VAL A 92 9.08 17.85 -14.00
CA VAL A 92 9.98 17.38 -15.07
C VAL A 92 9.79 15.89 -15.28
N ASN A 93 9.67 15.50 -16.56
CA ASN A 93 9.61 14.10 -16.94
C ASN A 93 11.01 13.49 -17.06
N ARG A 94 11.12 12.16 -16.92
CA ARG A 94 12.37 11.41 -17.07
C ARG A 94 13.50 11.91 -16.17
N CYS A 95 13.19 12.36 -14.99
CA CYS A 95 14.14 12.80 -13.97
C CYS A 95 14.33 11.73 -12.86
N PHE A 96 14.02 10.46 -13.14
CA PHE A 96 14.20 9.31 -12.25
C PHE A 96 13.35 9.35 -10.97
N LYS A 97 12.13 9.92 -10.99
CA LYS A 97 11.21 9.96 -9.84
C LYS A 97 11.01 8.57 -9.22
N SER A 98 10.49 7.61 -9.99
CA SER A 98 10.18 6.26 -9.50
C SER A 98 11.42 5.51 -9.04
N SER A 99 12.57 5.69 -9.74
CA SER A 99 13.84 5.12 -9.29
C SER A 99 14.27 5.69 -7.94
N LEU A 100 14.10 7.00 -7.74
CA LEU A 100 14.38 7.67 -6.47
C LEU A 100 13.43 7.18 -5.37
N ALA A 101 12.13 7.10 -5.65
CA ALA A 101 11.11 6.64 -4.71
C ALA A 101 11.40 5.21 -4.22
N LEU A 102 11.68 4.29 -5.14
CA LEU A 102 12.04 2.91 -4.82
C LEU A 102 13.36 2.83 -4.04
N THR A 103 14.36 3.63 -4.41
CA THR A 103 15.64 3.65 -3.69
C THR A 103 15.48 4.17 -2.28
N ILE A 104 14.77 5.29 -2.08
CA ILE A 104 14.50 5.86 -0.76
C ILE A 104 13.72 4.85 0.08
N GLY A 105 12.65 4.25 -0.48
CA GLY A 105 11.85 3.25 0.20
C GLY A 105 12.68 2.07 0.68
N GLN A 106 13.50 1.47 -0.19
CA GLN A 106 14.38 0.35 0.17
C GLN A 106 15.48 0.73 1.18
N VAL A 107 16.00 1.94 1.12
CA VAL A 107 17.00 2.42 2.09
C VAL A 107 16.38 2.63 3.46
N MET A 108 15.21 3.25 3.53
CA MET A 108 14.46 3.45 4.78
C MET A 108 14.02 2.11 5.37
N ALA A 109 13.56 1.18 4.53
CA ALA A 109 13.09 -0.14 4.94
C ALA A 109 14.16 -1.05 5.60
N LYS A 110 15.42 -0.63 5.60
CA LYS A 110 16.47 -1.30 6.38
C LYS A 110 16.37 -1.09 7.89
N LYS A 111 15.65 -0.06 8.32
CA LYS A 111 15.58 0.36 9.73
C LYS A 111 14.17 0.63 10.23
N GLU A 112 13.24 0.93 9.33
CA GLU A 112 11.88 1.37 9.61
C GLU A 112 10.90 0.53 8.79
N SER A 113 9.66 0.44 9.22
CA SER A 113 8.59 -0.17 8.44
C SER A 113 8.13 0.83 7.35
N VAL A 114 8.16 0.41 6.09
CA VAL A 114 7.89 1.29 4.96
C VAL A 114 6.80 0.71 4.06
N LEU A 115 5.79 1.52 3.77
CA LEU A 115 4.79 1.24 2.74
C LEU A 115 5.02 2.17 1.54
N TYR A 116 5.16 1.58 0.36
CA TYR A 116 5.30 2.30 -0.90
C TYR A 116 3.97 2.34 -1.66
N LEU A 117 3.62 3.53 -2.13
CA LEU A 117 2.43 3.80 -2.94
C LEU A 117 2.84 4.48 -4.25
N ASN A 118 2.43 3.91 -5.38
CA ASN A 118 2.73 4.46 -6.70
C ASN A 118 1.46 5.00 -7.35
N LEU A 119 1.47 6.29 -7.71
CA LEU A 119 0.39 7.02 -8.37
C LEU A 119 0.71 7.37 -9.83
N GLU A 120 1.69 6.70 -10.43
CA GLU A 120 1.97 6.85 -11.86
C GLU A 120 0.93 6.09 -12.68
N GLU A 121 0.38 6.70 -13.73
CA GLU A 121 -0.59 6.07 -14.65
C GLU A 121 -0.03 4.80 -15.30
N TYR A 122 1.25 4.81 -15.63
CA TYR A 122 1.98 3.70 -16.23
C TYR A 122 3.25 3.43 -15.42
N SER A 123 3.11 2.82 -14.27
CA SER A 123 4.22 2.61 -13.33
C SER A 123 5.32 1.68 -13.87
N GLY A 124 4.98 0.72 -14.72
CA GLY A 124 5.88 -0.34 -15.17
C GLY A 124 6.34 -1.28 -14.03
N PHE A 125 5.89 -1.05 -12.80
CA PHE A 125 6.39 -1.71 -11.60
C PHE A 125 6.18 -3.23 -11.62
N THR A 126 4.99 -3.68 -12.02
CA THR A 126 4.67 -5.12 -12.15
C THR A 126 5.65 -5.86 -13.07
N ARG A 127 6.04 -5.21 -14.18
CA ARG A 127 7.03 -5.76 -15.10
C ARG A 127 8.45 -5.73 -14.51
N LEU A 128 8.75 -4.67 -13.77
CA LEU A 128 10.07 -4.47 -13.15
C LEU A 128 10.38 -5.57 -12.12
N ILE A 129 9.41 -5.94 -11.29
CA ILE A 129 9.57 -6.94 -10.24
C ILE A 129 9.07 -8.33 -10.63
N ASN A 130 8.56 -8.49 -11.87
CA ASN A 130 8.08 -9.75 -12.44
C ASN A 130 7.12 -10.52 -11.52
N SER A 131 6.12 -9.82 -10.97
CA SER A 131 5.13 -10.39 -10.07
C SER A 131 3.71 -10.12 -10.55
N GLU A 132 2.82 -11.07 -10.30
CA GLU A 132 1.39 -10.92 -10.52
C GLU A 132 0.69 -10.73 -9.17
N TYR A 133 -0.36 -9.89 -9.15
CA TYR A 133 -1.11 -9.55 -7.95
C TYR A 133 -2.59 -9.88 -8.14
N LYS A 134 -3.21 -10.36 -7.06
CA LYS A 134 -4.66 -10.64 -7.03
C LYS A 134 -5.47 -9.35 -6.87
N ALA A 135 -4.91 -8.35 -6.18
CA ALA A 135 -5.51 -7.05 -5.93
C ALA A 135 -4.47 -5.93 -6.16
N ASP A 136 -4.94 -4.74 -6.49
CA ASP A 136 -4.13 -3.58 -6.76
C ASP A 136 -4.75 -2.28 -6.19
N LEU A 137 -4.16 -1.14 -6.48
CA LEU A 137 -4.64 0.15 -5.98
C LEU A 137 -6.06 0.47 -6.49
N SER A 138 -6.49 -0.05 -7.65
CA SER A 138 -7.87 0.13 -8.12
C SER A 138 -8.88 -0.47 -7.16
N ASP A 139 -8.58 -1.66 -6.60
CA ASP A 139 -9.43 -2.31 -5.60
C ASP A 139 -9.51 -1.48 -4.31
N VAL A 140 -8.39 -0.91 -3.88
CA VAL A 140 -8.33 -0.01 -2.71
C VAL A 140 -9.20 1.23 -2.93
N LEU A 141 -9.06 1.87 -4.10
CA LEU A 141 -9.83 3.05 -4.48
C LEU A 141 -11.33 2.75 -4.57
N TYR A 142 -11.68 1.60 -5.13
CA TYR A 142 -13.07 1.14 -5.18
C TYR A 142 -13.65 0.97 -3.78
N LEU A 143 -12.96 0.27 -2.89
CA LEU A 143 -13.39 0.09 -1.50
C LEU A 143 -13.51 1.42 -0.75
N TYR A 144 -12.58 2.33 -0.96
CA TYR A 144 -12.61 3.66 -0.36
C TYR A 144 -13.86 4.44 -0.77
N ARG A 145 -14.16 4.49 -2.06
CA ARG A 145 -15.32 5.20 -2.62
C ARG A 145 -16.67 4.60 -2.17
N GLN A 146 -16.73 3.29 -1.95
CA GLN A 146 -17.92 2.60 -1.45
C GLN A 146 -18.09 2.72 0.08
N GLY A 147 -17.20 3.41 0.78
CA GLY A 147 -17.21 3.48 2.25
C GLY A 147 -16.84 2.16 2.93
N GLY A 148 -16.41 1.17 2.15
CA GLY A 148 -16.01 -0.16 2.64
C GLY A 148 -14.52 -0.29 2.99
N TYR A 149 -13.77 0.83 2.93
CA TYR A 149 -12.36 0.83 3.31
C TYR A 149 -12.21 0.55 4.80
N ASN A 150 -11.33 -0.39 5.12
CA ASN A 150 -10.72 -0.50 6.44
C ASN A 150 -9.26 -0.99 6.29
N TRP A 151 -8.44 -0.72 7.30
CA TRP A 151 -7.03 -1.04 7.29
C TRP A 151 -6.77 -2.55 7.10
N MET A 152 -7.56 -3.42 7.70
CA MET A 152 -7.38 -4.87 7.60
C MET A 152 -7.59 -5.36 6.15
N LYS A 153 -8.59 -4.85 5.44
CA LYS A 153 -8.78 -5.13 4.01
C LYS A 153 -7.61 -4.64 3.18
N LEU A 154 -7.15 -3.41 3.43
CA LEU A 154 -5.97 -2.88 2.74
C LEU A 154 -4.74 -3.77 2.99
N LYS A 155 -4.52 -4.18 4.23
CA LYS A 155 -3.39 -5.04 4.62
C LYS A 155 -3.38 -6.37 3.84
N SER A 156 -4.55 -6.93 3.52
CA SER A 156 -4.66 -8.14 2.70
C SER A 156 -4.23 -7.95 1.24
N MET A 157 -4.18 -6.70 0.75
CA MET A 157 -3.81 -6.34 -0.62
C MET A 157 -2.34 -5.91 -0.74
N ILE A 158 -1.67 -5.67 0.39
CA ILE A 158 -0.26 -5.28 0.43
C ILE A 158 0.61 -6.45 -0.01
N SER A 159 1.62 -6.14 -0.80
CA SER A 159 2.66 -7.07 -1.26
C SER A 159 4.02 -6.60 -0.77
N ASN A 160 5.02 -7.48 -0.79
CA ASN A 160 6.37 -7.18 -0.34
C ASN A 160 7.38 -7.27 -1.49
N TRP A 161 8.35 -6.36 -1.50
CA TRP A 161 9.50 -6.40 -2.39
C TRP A 161 10.78 -6.02 -1.64
N GLY A 162 11.66 -6.97 -1.45
CA GLY A 162 12.84 -6.81 -0.60
C GLY A 162 12.44 -6.59 0.86
N ASN A 163 12.80 -5.45 1.43
CA ASN A 163 12.43 -5.08 2.80
C ASN A 163 11.25 -4.10 2.88
N MET A 164 10.66 -3.75 1.76
CA MET A 164 9.63 -2.72 1.64
C MET A 164 8.30 -3.35 1.23
N ASP A 165 7.26 -2.99 1.95
CA ASP A 165 5.89 -3.31 1.58
C ASP A 165 5.37 -2.29 0.55
N PHE A 166 4.44 -2.71 -0.29
CA PHE A 166 3.85 -1.84 -1.28
C PHE A 166 2.41 -2.24 -1.63
N ILE A 167 1.62 -1.26 -2.05
CA ILE A 167 0.33 -1.49 -2.69
C ILE A 167 0.61 -1.64 -4.18
N PRO A 168 0.23 -2.78 -4.82
CA PRO A 168 0.40 -2.94 -6.25
C PRO A 168 -0.24 -1.76 -7.00
N PRO A 169 0.47 -1.13 -7.97
CA PRO A 169 -0.06 0.01 -8.71
C PRO A 169 -1.30 -0.37 -9.51
N VAL A 170 -2.10 0.62 -9.89
CA VAL A 170 -3.26 0.42 -10.77
C VAL A 170 -2.85 -0.30 -12.05
N ARG A 171 -3.71 -1.18 -12.52
CA ARG A 171 -3.55 -1.84 -13.82
C ARG A 171 -3.94 -0.94 -14.98
N TYR A 172 -4.95 -0.09 -14.78
CA TYR A 172 -5.50 0.81 -15.78
C TYR A 172 -5.39 2.26 -15.30
N ALA A 173 -4.83 3.13 -16.15
CA ALA A 173 -4.63 4.55 -15.85
C ALA A 173 -5.95 5.28 -15.54
N GLU A 174 -7.04 4.83 -16.17
CA GLU A 174 -8.38 5.38 -16.00
C GLU A 174 -8.85 5.31 -14.54
N ASP A 175 -8.43 4.30 -13.80
CA ASP A 175 -8.84 4.12 -12.39
C ASP A 175 -8.30 5.24 -11.49
N LEU A 176 -7.09 5.74 -11.79
CA LEU A 176 -6.54 6.92 -11.10
C LEU A 176 -7.26 8.21 -11.53
N SER A 177 -7.54 8.36 -12.81
CA SER A 177 -8.14 9.59 -13.36
C SER A 177 -9.59 9.82 -12.89
N GLN A 178 -10.27 8.76 -12.44
CA GLN A 178 -11.64 8.82 -11.90
C GLN A 178 -11.70 9.24 -10.42
N VAL A 179 -10.56 9.35 -9.74
CA VAL A 179 -10.50 9.72 -8.32
C VAL A 179 -10.22 11.20 -8.20
N ALA A 180 -11.04 11.91 -7.42
CA ALA A 180 -10.76 13.30 -7.14
C ALA A 180 -9.43 13.43 -6.37
N PRO A 181 -8.61 14.46 -6.68
CA PRO A 181 -7.32 14.65 -6.00
C PRO A 181 -7.44 14.75 -4.48
N GLU A 182 -8.51 15.35 -4.00
CA GLU A 182 -8.83 15.49 -2.59
C GLU A 182 -9.14 14.14 -1.94
N ASP A 183 -9.85 13.26 -2.63
CA ASP A 183 -10.14 11.90 -2.15
C ASP A 183 -8.85 11.07 -2.08
N MET A 184 -7.97 11.22 -3.06
CA MET A 184 -6.64 10.59 -3.04
C MET A 184 -5.82 11.08 -1.85
N ALA A 185 -5.79 12.37 -1.60
CA ALA A 185 -5.09 12.97 -0.46
C ALA A 185 -5.67 12.45 0.87
N GLN A 186 -6.99 12.37 1.00
CA GLN A 186 -7.66 11.83 2.19
C GLN A 186 -7.36 10.35 2.39
N LEU A 187 -7.33 9.55 1.33
CA LEU A 187 -6.95 8.13 1.39
C LEU A 187 -5.52 7.98 1.91
N ILE A 188 -4.58 8.77 1.38
CA ILE A 188 -3.17 8.77 1.82
C ILE A 188 -3.07 9.14 3.31
N ASP A 189 -3.78 10.18 3.76
CA ASP A 189 -3.81 10.58 5.17
C ASP A 189 -4.38 9.47 6.05
N ARG A 190 -5.44 8.82 5.59
CA ARG A 190 -6.06 7.71 6.31
C ARG A 190 -5.12 6.50 6.43
N ILE A 191 -4.46 6.13 5.34
CA ILE A 191 -3.42 5.09 5.35
C ILE A 191 -2.31 5.46 6.34
N ALA A 192 -1.82 6.71 6.30
CA ALA A 192 -0.77 7.17 7.20
C ALA A 192 -1.15 7.08 8.69
N ARG A 193 -2.43 7.27 9.02
CA ARG A 193 -2.92 7.19 10.41
C ARG A 193 -3.21 5.78 10.90
N GLU A 194 -3.73 4.93 10.01
CA GLU A 194 -4.28 3.62 10.39
C GLU A 194 -3.27 2.46 10.18
N SER A 195 -2.24 2.67 9.36
CA SER A 195 -1.39 1.57 8.89
C SER A 195 -0.38 1.05 9.90
N GLY A 196 0.03 1.89 10.85
CA GLY A 196 1.11 1.55 11.78
C GLY A 196 2.50 1.47 11.15
N TYR A 197 2.66 1.87 9.87
CA TYR A 197 3.99 2.05 9.27
C TYR A 197 4.69 3.30 9.82
N ASP A 198 6.03 3.25 9.86
CA ASP A 198 6.82 4.43 10.20
C ASP A 198 6.85 5.43 9.06
N ARG A 199 6.90 4.92 7.81
CA ARG A 199 7.00 5.71 6.58
C ARG A 199 5.99 5.27 5.53
N LEU A 200 5.41 6.27 4.85
CA LEU A 200 4.66 6.10 3.62
C LEU A 200 5.40 6.83 2.50
N VAL A 201 5.96 6.10 1.55
CA VAL A 201 6.66 6.66 0.38
C VAL A 201 5.70 6.71 -0.79
N VAL A 202 5.39 7.92 -1.26
CA VAL A 202 4.43 8.15 -2.35
C VAL A 202 5.17 8.63 -3.60
N ASP A 203 5.17 7.79 -4.63
CA ASP A 203 5.64 8.17 -5.98
C ASP A 203 4.49 8.87 -6.69
N VAL A 204 4.51 10.21 -6.64
CA VAL A 204 3.44 11.04 -7.19
C VAL A 204 3.59 11.16 -8.69
N GLY A 205 2.65 10.59 -9.42
CA GLY A 205 2.60 10.67 -10.86
C GLY A 205 2.39 12.09 -11.39
N GLN A 206 2.18 12.20 -12.70
CA GLN A 206 1.84 13.46 -13.34
C GLN A 206 0.34 13.77 -13.17
N MET A 207 -0.04 14.23 -12.01
CA MET A 207 -1.44 14.52 -11.68
C MET A 207 -1.88 15.94 -12.10
N GLY A 208 -1.05 16.72 -12.79
CA GLY A 208 -1.36 18.10 -13.12
C GLY A 208 -1.74 18.90 -11.86
N ARG A 209 -2.86 19.61 -11.90
CA ARG A 209 -3.41 20.34 -10.75
C ARG A 209 -3.75 19.43 -9.56
N GLY A 210 -3.98 18.15 -9.82
CA GLY A 210 -4.28 17.15 -8.78
C GLY A 210 -3.08 16.76 -7.91
N ALA A 211 -1.88 17.16 -8.26
CA ALA A 211 -0.71 16.87 -7.42
C ALA A 211 -0.73 17.65 -6.10
N LEU A 212 -1.24 18.88 -6.08
CA LEU A 212 -1.18 19.77 -4.92
C LEU A 212 -1.85 19.21 -3.65
N PRO A 213 -3.10 18.67 -3.70
CA PRO A 213 -3.71 18.03 -2.55
C PRO A 213 -2.89 16.86 -1.99
N VAL A 214 -2.27 16.07 -2.86
CA VAL A 214 -1.41 14.95 -2.45
C VAL A 214 -0.10 15.45 -1.84
N LEU A 215 0.53 16.47 -2.43
CA LEU A 215 1.76 17.07 -1.91
C LEU A 215 1.54 17.73 -0.55
N SER A 216 0.36 18.29 -0.30
CA SER A 216 0.00 18.88 0.99
C SER A 216 -0.11 17.85 2.12
N MET A 217 -0.31 16.56 1.81
CA MET A 217 -0.28 15.47 2.80
C MET A 217 1.14 15.01 3.16
N CYS A 218 2.15 15.37 2.33
CA CYS A 218 3.52 14.97 2.54
C CYS A 218 4.21 15.78 3.64
N ASN A 219 5.01 15.12 4.47
CA ASN A 219 5.87 15.79 5.46
C ASN A 219 7.13 16.36 4.80
N VAL A 220 7.60 15.72 3.72
CA VAL A 220 8.69 16.16 2.86
C VAL A 220 8.41 15.72 1.43
N VAL A 221 8.79 16.54 0.47
CA VAL A 221 8.70 16.25 -0.96
C VAL A 221 10.09 16.31 -1.57
N TYR A 222 10.62 15.19 -2.02
CA TYR A 222 11.85 15.16 -2.78
C TYR A 222 11.55 15.40 -4.26
N MET A 223 12.12 16.47 -4.80
CA MET A 223 11.94 16.86 -6.19
C MET A 223 13.23 16.67 -6.99
N PRO A 224 13.36 15.55 -7.74
CA PRO A 224 14.49 15.38 -8.62
C PRO A 224 14.44 16.42 -9.75
N VAL A 225 15.57 17.09 -9.98
CA VAL A 225 15.72 18.15 -10.96
C VAL A 225 16.77 17.79 -12.02
N ARG A 226 16.65 18.40 -13.20
CA ARG A 226 17.61 18.31 -14.30
C ARG A 226 18.16 19.70 -14.61
N GLU A 227 19.38 19.73 -15.12
CA GLU A 227 20.10 20.99 -15.38
C GLU A 227 19.85 21.56 -16.79
N ASP A 228 18.98 20.93 -17.60
CA ASP A 228 18.67 21.48 -18.92
C ASP A 228 17.69 22.66 -18.83
N TYR A 229 17.74 23.55 -19.81
CA TYR A 229 16.98 24.79 -19.85
C TYR A 229 15.45 24.56 -19.77
N ILE A 230 14.93 23.55 -20.47
CA ILE A 230 13.49 23.25 -20.47
C ILE A 230 13.04 22.75 -19.08
N SER A 231 13.87 21.95 -18.45
CA SER A 231 13.58 21.46 -17.09
C SER A 231 13.58 22.60 -16.07
N ALA A 232 14.51 23.54 -16.18
CA ALA A 232 14.55 24.73 -15.33
C ALA A 232 13.28 25.57 -15.48
N ALA A 233 12.85 25.87 -16.70
CA ALA A 233 11.64 26.63 -16.98
C ALA A 233 10.38 25.95 -16.39
N LYS A 234 10.24 24.61 -16.49
CA LYS A 234 9.13 23.88 -15.88
C LYS A 234 9.11 23.95 -14.36
N ILE A 235 10.29 23.98 -13.75
CA ILE A 235 10.40 24.10 -12.29
C ILE A 235 10.00 25.50 -11.87
N GLU A 236 10.42 26.54 -12.58
CA GLU A 236 10.04 27.94 -12.33
C GLU A 236 8.51 28.11 -12.44
N GLU A 237 7.88 27.64 -13.52
CA GLU A 237 6.42 27.66 -13.67
C GLU A 237 5.70 26.94 -12.52
N PHE A 238 6.24 25.82 -12.05
CA PHE A 238 5.65 25.10 -10.92
C PHE A 238 5.80 25.88 -9.61
N GLU A 239 6.91 26.56 -9.41
CA GLU A 239 7.15 27.40 -8.24
C GLU A 239 6.25 28.63 -8.24
N GLU A 240 6.08 29.29 -9.39
CA GLU A 240 5.12 30.38 -9.58
C GLU A 240 3.68 29.91 -9.28
N TYR A 241 3.30 28.73 -9.78
CA TYR A 241 1.98 28.15 -9.47
C TYR A 241 1.77 27.91 -7.97
N LEU A 242 2.80 27.46 -7.24
CA LEU A 242 2.72 27.28 -5.77
C LEU A 242 2.56 28.64 -5.04
N GLU A 243 3.19 29.70 -5.55
CA GLU A 243 3.05 31.04 -5.01
C GLU A 243 1.64 31.61 -5.24
N GLU A 244 1.09 31.46 -6.43
CA GLU A 244 -0.27 31.89 -6.77
C GLU A 244 -1.35 31.11 -6.01
N ALA A 245 -1.12 29.83 -5.73
CA ALA A 245 -2.03 28.98 -4.97
C ALA A 245 -2.01 29.28 -3.46
N ASP A 246 -1.15 30.20 -3.00
CA ASP A 246 -0.91 30.55 -1.59
C ASP A 246 -0.61 29.32 -0.71
N ASP A 247 0.08 28.31 -1.29
CA ASP A 247 0.42 27.06 -0.63
C ASP A 247 1.89 27.05 -0.15
N ALA A 248 2.22 28.04 0.70
CA ALA A 248 3.53 28.13 1.33
C ALA A 248 3.91 26.84 2.07
N GLY A 249 2.91 26.12 2.60
CA GLY A 249 3.14 24.88 3.33
C GLY A 249 3.71 23.75 2.46
N VAL A 250 3.33 23.65 1.21
CA VAL A 250 3.91 22.65 0.26
C VAL A 250 5.30 23.12 -0.17
N ARG A 251 5.47 24.39 -0.49
CA ARG A 251 6.74 24.95 -0.93
C ARG A 251 7.88 24.70 0.07
N ASP A 252 7.63 24.93 1.35
CA ASP A 252 8.63 24.76 2.41
C ASP A 252 9.06 23.30 2.62
N ARG A 253 8.25 22.34 2.17
CA ARG A 253 8.53 20.90 2.27
C ARG A 253 9.28 20.34 1.08
N ILE A 254 9.40 21.11 -0.02
CA ILE A 254 10.07 20.66 -1.24
C ILE A 254 11.59 20.76 -1.07
N GLN A 255 12.24 19.63 -1.30
CA GLN A 255 13.69 19.51 -1.38
C GLN A 255 14.12 19.13 -2.78
N LYS A 256 14.73 20.07 -3.50
CA LYS A 256 15.27 19.83 -4.84
C LYS A 256 16.50 18.92 -4.76
N LEU A 257 16.52 17.84 -5.55
CA LEU A 257 17.62 16.87 -5.58
C LEU A 257 18.21 16.76 -6.98
N ARG A 258 19.53 16.91 -7.09
CA ARG A 258 20.29 16.59 -8.30
C ARG A 258 20.74 15.14 -8.23
N LEU A 259 20.24 14.32 -9.14
CA LEU A 259 20.59 12.90 -9.18
C LEU A 259 21.81 12.68 -10.10
N PRO A 260 22.70 11.72 -9.76
CA PRO A 260 23.83 11.36 -10.61
C PRO A 260 23.36 10.88 -11.99
N ARG A 261 24.14 11.16 -13.04
CA ARG A 261 23.77 10.80 -14.42
C ARG A 261 23.68 9.30 -14.74
N HIS A 262 24.14 8.44 -13.82
CA HIS A 262 24.19 6.97 -13.97
C HIS A 262 23.55 6.26 -12.78
N THR A 263 22.30 6.58 -12.48
CA THR A 263 21.52 5.78 -11.53
C THR A 263 20.76 4.69 -12.30
N GLY A 264 21.37 3.52 -12.45
CA GLY A 264 20.65 2.30 -12.79
C GLY A 264 20.11 1.67 -11.51
N ILE A 265 18.86 1.24 -11.48
CA ILE A 265 18.40 0.28 -10.46
C ILE A 265 19.22 -0.99 -10.71
N ALA A 266 20.01 -1.40 -9.74
CA ALA A 266 20.67 -2.71 -9.82
C ALA A 266 19.56 -3.76 -9.99
N LYS A 267 19.54 -4.45 -11.12
CA LYS A 267 18.74 -5.65 -11.27
C LYS A 267 19.20 -6.59 -10.16
N GLN A 268 18.33 -6.89 -9.19
CA GLN A 268 18.54 -8.08 -8.38
C GLN A 268 18.45 -9.25 -9.37
N GLU A 269 19.61 -9.83 -9.67
CA GLU A 269 19.64 -11.13 -10.33
C GLU A 269 18.94 -12.09 -9.37
N GLY A 270 17.74 -12.54 -9.79
CA GLY A 270 16.97 -13.51 -9.03
C GLY A 270 17.73 -14.83 -8.95
N TYR A 271 17.83 -15.36 -7.76
CA TYR A 271 18.04 -16.78 -7.52
C TYR A 271 16.70 -17.50 -7.58
#